data_9488ded79234059d718701a5ae82532a
#
_entry.id   9488ded79234059d718701a5ae82532a
#
_cell.length_a   1.000
_cell.length_b   1.000
_cell.length_c   1.000
_cell.angle_alpha   90.00
_cell.angle_beta   90.00
_cell.angle_gamma   90.00
#
_symmetry.space_group_name_H-M   'P 1'
#
loop_
_entity.id
_entity.type
_entity.pdbx_description
1 polymer ?
#
loop_
_entity_poly.entity_id
_entity_poly.type
_entity_poly.pdbx_seq_one_letter_code
_entity_poly.pdbx_strand_id
1 'polypeptide(L)'
;MTNSSSLPRRILTCAFLLLAAGITAQAQTTKPVAPATWQAVLASPRATPVVGAAKGDVTIVEYFDYNCPDCRALDPKVRQLLTSDPHVTVIRKDWPVFGDVSEYAAYCTYAAAKEGKYATAHDALISSKQDLDKKEDVQSVMQAAGFDMKKIDADITQHQKQYSAIVAADEHETDVLGLKGTPGVVINGKVVSGKIDYARLVSLVADARKH
;
A
#
# COMPACT_ATOMS: atom_id res chain seq x y z
N MET A 1 -23.43 -64.98 -58.82
CA MET A 1 -21.99 -64.76 -58.50
C MET A 1 -21.84 -63.29 -58.19
N THR A 2 -22.00 -62.89 -56.98
CA THR A 2 -21.92 -61.50 -56.53
C THR A 2 -20.91 -61.44 -55.38
N ASN A 3 -19.78 -60.81 -55.69
CA ASN A 3 -18.70 -60.67 -54.75
C ASN A 3 -18.86 -59.32 -54.00
N SER A 4 -19.13 -59.44 -52.68
CA SER A 4 -19.28 -58.30 -51.79
C SER A 4 -17.98 -58.05 -51.08
N SER A 5 -17.24 -57.02 -51.43
CA SER A 5 -16.02 -56.60 -50.78
C SER A 5 -16.35 -55.58 -49.66
N SER A 6 -16.19 -56.00 -48.41
CA SER A 6 -16.31 -55.15 -47.23
C SER A 6 -15.04 -54.33 -47.00
N LEU A 7 -15.13 -53.00 -46.99
CA LEU A 7 -14.06 -52.11 -46.55
C LEU A 7 -13.99 -52.01 -45.03
N PRO A 8 -12.82 -51.99 -44.40
CA PRO A 8 -12.70 -51.80 -42.95
C PRO A 8 -12.83 -50.30 -42.57
N ARG A 9 -13.74 -50.05 -41.64
CA ARG A 9 -13.86 -48.72 -40.98
C ARG A 9 -12.65 -48.43 -40.13
N ARG A 10 -11.82 -47.44 -40.61
CA ARG A 10 -10.76 -46.87 -39.77
C ARG A 10 -11.38 -45.96 -38.73
N ILE A 11 -11.29 -46.34 -37.46
CA ILE A 11 -11.63 -45.52 -36.30
C ILE A 11 -10.50 -44.52 -36.10
N LEU A 12 -10.78 -43.23 -36.41
CA LEU A 12 -9.86 -42.12 -36.13
C LEU A 12 -10.02 -41.71 -34.66
N THR A 13 -9.08 -42.17 -33.83
CA THR A 13 -8.97 -41.76 -32.44
C THR A 13 -8.35 -40.37 -32.40
N CYS A 14 -9.20 -39.34 -32.22
CA CYS A 14 -8.73 -37.98 -31.90
C CYS A 14 -8.21 -37.97 -30.46
N ALA A 15 -6.88 -37.99 -30.32
CA ALA A 15 -6.23 -37.71 -29.03
C ALA A 15 -6.35 -36.19 -28.77
N PHE A 16 -7.24 -35.78 -27.87
CA PHE A 16 -7.26 -34.44 -27.33
C PHE A 16 -6.05 -34.28 -26.38
N LEU A 17 -5.02 -33.62 -26.85
CA LEU A 17 -3.95 -33.10 -25.98
C LEU A 17 -4.52 -31.91 -25.19
N LEU A 18 -4.89 -32.14 -23.94
CA LEU A 18 -5.12 -31.07 -22.97
C LEU A 18 -3.77 -30.39 -22.65
N LEU A 19 -3.48 -29.27 -23.31
CA LEU A 19 -2.46 -28.34 -22.85
C LEU A 19 -2.94 -27.77 -21.51
N ALA A 20 -2.47 -28.33 -20.41
CA ALA A 20 -2.55 -27.70 -19.11
C ALA A 20 -1.63 -26.47 -19.15
N ALA A 21 -2.21 -25.29 -19.38
CA ALA A 21 -1.52 -24.02 -19.17
C ALA A 21 -1.21 -23.92 -17.67
N GLY A 22 0.02 -24.28 -17.31
CA GLY A 22 0.55 -24.09 -15.98
C GLY A 22 0.59 -22.59 -15.68
N ILE A 23 -0.43 -22.10 -14.96
CA ILE A 23 -0.37 -20.80 -14.32
C ILE A 23 0.69 -20.95 -13.22
N THR A 24 1.92 -20.53 -13.51
CA THR A 24 2.95 -20.37 -12.48
C THR A 24 2.48 -19.25 -11.56
N ALA A 25 1.79 -19.61 -10.49
CA ALA A 25 1.54 -18.71 -9.37
C ALA A 25 2.92 -18.27 -8.86
N GLN A 26 3.29 -17.04 -9.15
CA GLN A 26 4.50 -16.45 -8.55
C GLN A 26 4.34 -16.56 -7.04
N ALA A 27 5.21 -17.32 -6.41
CA ALA A 27 5.22 -17.51 -4.97
C ALA A 27 5.38 -16.14 -4.31
N GLN A 28 4.27 -15.64 -3.77
CA GLN A 28 4.18 -14.35 -3.11
C GLN A 28 4.66 -14.57 -1.69
N THR A 29 5.92 -14.26 -1.44
CA THR A 29 6.59 -14.56 -0.19
C THR A 29 6.42 -13.43 0.82
N THR A 30 6.27 -13.80 2.10
CA THR A 30 6.48 -12.89 3.23
C THR A 30 7.83 -13.20 3.86
N LYS A 31 8.57 -12.15 4.28
CA LYS A 31 9.84 -12.28 4.97
C LYS A 31 9.68 -11.79 6.42
N PRO A 32 9.97 -12.60 7.44
CA PRO A 32 9.87 -12.17 8.82
C PRO A 32 10.90 -11.08 9.14
N VAL A 33 10.48 -10.12 9.94
CA VAL A 33 11.29 -9.07 10.52
C VAL A 33 11.72 -9.51 11.94
N ALA A 34 12.95 -9.18 12.34
CA ALA A 34 13.38 -9.46 13.71
C ALA A 34 12.46 -8.73 14.72
N PRO A 35 12.07 -9.39 15.84
CA PRO A 35 11.13 -8.79 16.79
C PRO A 35 11.55 -7.41 17.31
N ALA A 36 12.82 -7.20 17.60
CA ALA A 36 13.34 -5.91 18.05
C ALA A 36 13.18 -4.82 16.99
N THR A 37 13.43 -5.14 15.70
CA THR A 37 13.22 -4.22 14.58
C THR A 37 11.74 -3.88 14.43
N TRP A 38 10.85 -4.89 14.54
CA TRP A 38 9.41 -4.65 14.46
C TRP A 38 8.93 -3.73 15.59
N GLN A 39 9.37 -3.94 16.81
CA GLN A 39 9.04 -3.05 17.94
C GLN A 39 9.57 -1.64 17.73
N ALA A 40 10.77 -1.47 17.17
CA ALA A 40 11.32 -0.16 16.85
C ALA A 40 10.45 0.57 15.80
N VAL A 41 10.01 -0.13 14.75
CA VAL A 41 9.08 0.42 13.72
C VAL A 41 7.77 0.89 14.34
N LEU A 42 7.19 0.11 15.26
CA LEU A 42 5.94 0.48 15.94
C LEU A 42 6.10 1.67 16.89
N ALA A 43 7.28 1.83 17.50
CA ALA A 43 7.59 2.88 18.48
C ALA A 43 8.11 4.18 17.84
N SER A 44 8.43 4.17 16.54
CA SER A 44 9.04 5.30 15.85
C SER A 44 8.11 6.52 15.82
N PRO A 45 8.65 7.74 15.87
CA PRO A 45 7.86 8.96 15.81
C PRO A 45 6.98 9.03 14.56
N ARG A 46 5.77 9.53 14.73
CA ARG A 46 4.78 9.72 13.65
C ARG A 46 4.16 11.10 13.72
N ALA A 47 3.92 11.70 12.57
CA ALA A 47 3.10 12.91 12.44
C ALA A 47 1.62 12.58 12.16
N THR A 48 1.32 11.36 11.76
CA THR A 48 -0.02 10.92 11.34
C THR A 48 -0.68 10.01 12.38
N PRO A 49 -2.01 10.04 12.49
CA PRO A 49 -2.73 9.14 13.38
C PRO A 49 -2.69 7.70 12.86
N VAL A 50 -2.91 6.77 13.77
CA VAL A 50 -3.25 5.38 13.43
C VAL A 50 -4.66 5.35 12.84
N VAL A 51 -4.86 4.53 11.80
CA VAL A 51 -6.16 4.38 11.13
C VAL A 51 -6.74 3.00 11.42
N GLY A 52 -8.07 2.90 11.53
CA GLY A 52 -8.76 1.68 11.94
C GLY A 52 -8.77 1.48 13.45
N ALA A 53 -8.57 0.26 13.92
CA ALA A 53 -8.56 -0.03 15.35
C ALA A 53 -7.38 0.64 16.06
N ALA A 54 -7.63 1.26 17.20
CA ALA A 54 -6.54 1.84 18.01
C ALA A 54 -5.57 0.77 18.56
N LYS A 55 -6.08 -0.45 18.76
CA LYS A 55 -5.34 -1.63 19.20
C LYS A 55 -5.93 -2.85 18.50
N GLY A 56 -5.65 -3.01 17.22
CA GLY A 56 -6.06 -4.19 16.44
C GLY A 56 -5.23 -5.42 16.78
N ASP A 57 -5.76 -6.59 16.46
CA ASP A 57 -5.03 -7.86 16.54
C ASP A 57 -4.03 -8.03 15.38
N VAL A 58 -4.27 -7.30 14.28
CA VAL A 58 -3.34 -7.20 13.16
C VAL A 58 -2.95 -5.75 12.94
N THR A 59 -1.65 -5.50 12.85
CA THR A 59 -1.09 -4.20 12.50
C THR A 59 -0.44 -4.27 11.12
N ILE A 60 -0.89 -3.39 10.24
CA ILE A 60 -0.31 -3.15 8.92
C ILE A 60 0.49 -1.86 9.00
N VAL A 61 1.77 -1.89 8.64
CA VAL A 61 2.56 -0.68 8.38
C VAL A 61 2.72 -0.55 6.88
N GLU A 62 2.29 0.58 6.33
CA GLU A 62 2.35 0.91 4.92
C GLU A 62 3.30 2.08 4.71
N TYR A 63 4.40 1.85 4.00
CA TYR A 63 5.32 2.89 3.51
C TYR A 63 4.88 3.26 2.10
N PHE A 64 4.50 4.52 1.91
CA PHE A 64 3.82 4.93 0.68
C PHE A 64 4.24 6.33 0.21
N ASP A 65 3.87 6.65 -1.02
CA ASP A 65 4.06 7.95 -1.64
C ASP A 65 2.77 8.39 -2.35
N TYR A 66 2.39 9.64 -2.23
CA TYR A 66 1.16 10.19 -2.86
C TYR A 66 1.22 10.19 -4.39
N ASN A 67 2.42 10.20 -4.99
CA ASN A 67 2.62 10.12 -6.43
C ASN A 67 2.77 8.69 -6.95
N CYS A 68 2.90 7.70 -6.06
CA CYS A 68 3.04 6.31 -6.47
C CYS A 68 1.73 5.72 -7.01
N PRO A 69 1.66 5.29 -8.28
CA PRO A 69 0.44 4.71 -8.85
C PRO A 69 -0.03 3.44 -8.12
N ASP A 70 0.92 2.60 -7.67
CA ASP A 70 0.60 1.37 -6.95
C ASP A 70 0.09 1.65 -5.53
N CYS A 71 0.55 2.73 -4.87
CA CYS A 71 0.00 3.19 -3.59
C CYS A 71 -1.43 3.68 -3.76
N ARG A 72 -1.69 4.51 -4.79
CA ARG A 72 -3.04 4.95 -5.17
C ARG A 72 -3.97 3.77 -5.49
N ALA A 73 -3.44 2.71 -6.09
CA ALA A 73 -4.20 1.49 -6.38
C ALA A 73 -4.41 0.59 -5.16
N LEU A 74 -3.54 0.66 -4.14
CA LEU A 74 -3.65 -0.11 -2.90
C LEU A 74 -4.62 0.54 -1.91
N ASP A 75 -4.62 1.86 -1.77
CA ASP A 75 -5.39 2.58 -0.76
C ASP A 75 -6.90 2.22 -0.72
N PRO A 76 -7.65 2.15 -1.84
CA PRO A 76 -9.06 1.73 -1.78
C PRO A 76 -9.25 0.30 -1.24
N LYS A 77 -8.27 -0.58 -1.40
CA LYS A 77 -8.32 -1.94 -0.87
C LYS A 77 -8.08 -1.97 0.65
N VAL A 78 -7.16 -1.12 1.12
CA VAL A 78 -6.92 -0.91 2.56
C VAL A 78 -8.17 -0.31 3.22
N ARG A 79 -8.81 0.67 2.60
CA ARG A 79 -10.10 1.23 3.09
C ARG A 79 -11.21 0.19 3.12
N GLN A 80 -11.32 -0.64 2.08
CA GLN A 80 -12.28 -1.74 2.05
C GLN A 80 -12.01 -2.74 3.17
N LEU A 81 -10.75 -3.09 3.43
CA LEU A 81 -10.36 -3.95 4.54
C LEU A 81 -10.78 -3.36 5.88
N LEU A 82 -10.45 -2.09 6.15
CA LEU A 82 -10.81 -1.41 7.40
C LEU A 82 -12.32 -1.33 7.63
N THR A 83 -13.11 -1.27 6.55
CA THR A 83 -14.58 -1.30 6.64
C THR A 83 -15.09 -2.70 6.96
N SER A 84 -14.46 -3.75 6.42
CA SER A 84 -14.90 -5.14 6.60
C SER A 84 -14.33 -5.81 7.84
N ASP A 85 -13.24 -5.27 8.40
CA ASP A 85 -12.51 -5.84 9.53
C ASP A 85 -12.11 -4.76 10.55
N PRO A 86 -12.94 -4.53 11.57
CA PRO A 86 -12.73 -3.48 12.56
C PRO A 86 -11.59 -3.77 13.55
N HIS A 87 -10.93 -4.93 13.45
CA HIS A 87 -9.82 -5.32 14.32
C HIS A 87 -8.44 -5.08 13.71
N VAL A 88 -8.38 -4.49 12.52
CA VAL A 88 -7.13 -4.13 11.85
C VAL A 88 -6.70 -2.71 12.23
N THR A 89 -5.41 -2.56 12.53
CA THR A 89 -4.72 -1.28 12.72
C THR A 89 -3.87 -1.01 11.48
N VAL A 90 -3.92 0.21 10.94
CA VAL A 90 -3.03 0.65 9.86
C VAL A 90 -2.20 1.84 10.35
N ILE A 91 -0.89 1.75 10.20
CA ILE A 91 0.07 2.82 10.41
C ILE A 91 0.60 3.20 9.04
N ARG A 92 0.38 4.44 8.62
CA ARG A 92 0.91 4.99 7.39
C ARG A 92 2.18 5.75 7.66
N LYS A 93 3.19 5.49 6.85
CA LYS A 93 4.52 6.10 6.91
C LYS A 93 4.87 6.63 5.53
N ASP A 94 5.26 7.89 5.49
CA ASP A 94 5.57 8.54 4.22
C ASP A 94 7.00 8.20 3.78
N TRP A 95 7.10 7.67 2.56
CA TRP A 95 8.36 7.41 1.87
C TRP A 95 8.33 8.08 0.49
N PRO A 96 8.67 9.40 0.41
CA PRO A 96 8.51 10.22 -0.78
C PRO A 96 9.59 9.93 -1.83
N VAL A 97 9.47 8.80 -2.54
CA VAL A 97 10.44 8.33 -3.55
C VAL A 97 10.34 9.10 -4.88
N PHE A 98 9.28 9.89 -5.08
CA PHE A 98 9.08 10.72 -6.28
C PHE A 98 9.53 12.18 -6.08
N GLY A 99 10.35 12.45 -5.05
CA GLY A 99 11.05 13.72 -4.87
C GLY A 99 10.27 14.78 -4.09
N ASP A 100 10.71 16.03 -4.21
CA ASP A 100 10.30 17.16 -3.36
C ASP A 100 8.79 17.41 -3.32
N VAL A 101 8.08 17.12 -4.41
CA VAL A 101 6.61 17.30 -4.47
C VAL A 101 5.92 16.27 -3.60
N SER A 102 6.39 15.01 -3.60
CA SER A 102 5.89 13.97 -2.72
C SER A 102 6.20 14.27 -1.24
N GLU A 103 7.38 14.80 -0.96
CA GLU A 103 7.75 15.24 0.39
C GLU A 103 6.83 16.38 0.86
N TYR A 104 6.57 17.36 -0.01
CA TYR A 104 5.63 18.43 0.30
C TYR A 104 4.19 17.92 0.53
N ALA A 105 3.74 16.94 -0.24
CA ALA A 105 2.43 16.30 -0.03
C ALA A 105 2.35 15.62 1.36
N ALA A 106 3.41 14.91 1.78
CA ALA A 106 3.51 14.36 3.13
C ALA A 106 3.43 15.45 4.20
N TYR A 107 4.19 16.54 4.05
CA TYR A 107 4.16 17.67 5.00
C TYR A 107 2.79 18.33 5.09
N CYS A 108 2.06 18.45 3.97
CA CYS A 108 0.69 18.95 3.98
C CYS A 108 -0.23 18.08 4.86
N THR A 109 -0.09 16.75 4.80
CA THR A 109 -0.90 15.85 5.62
C THR A 109 -0.47 15.85 7.09
N TYR A 110 0.81 16.08 7.40
CA TYR A 110 1.28 16.26 8.78
C TYR A 110 0.70 17.53 9.40
N ALA A 111 0.71 18.64 8.66
CA ALA A 111 0.07 19.88 9.09
C ALA A 111 -1.44 19.69 9.30
N ALA A 112 -2.12 19.01 8.36
CA ALA A 112 -3.55 18.70 8.50
C ALA A 112 -3.85 17.76 9.69
N ALA A 113 -2.95 16.85 10.03
CA ALA A 113 -3.09 15.97 11.18
C ALA A 113 -3.13 16.73 12.50
N LYS A 114 -2.39 17.82 12.64
CA LYS A 114 -2.44 18.70 13.82
C LYS A 114 -3.79 19.38 13.99
N GLU A 115 -4.52 19.59 12.89
CA GLU A 115 -5.90 20.07 12.92
C GLU A 115 -6.96 18.95 13.09
N GLY A 116 -6.52 17.69 13.26
CA GLY A 116 -7.42 16.54 13.31
C GLY A 116 -8.02 16.15 11.95
N LYS A 117 -7.45 16.66 10.85
CA LYS A 117 -7.98 16.48 9.47
C LYS A 117 -7.12 15.61 8.58
N TYR A 118 -6.28 14.75 9.17
CA TYR A 118 -5.39 13.84 8.41
C TYR A 118 -6.15 13.05 7.34
N ALA A 119 -7.25 12.38 7.72
CA ALA A 119 -8.01 11.54 6.81
C ALA A 119 -8.49 12.32 5.58
N THR A 120 -9.01 13.54 5.77
CA THR A 120 -9.46 14.40 4.66
C THR A 120 -8.32 14.77 3.73
N ALA A 121 -7.15 15.14 4.27
CA ALA A 121 -5.97 15.49 3.47
C ALA A 121 -5.42 14.26 2.72
N HIS A 122 -5.25 13.15 3.44
CA HIS A 122 -4.78 11.90 2.86
C HIS A 122 -5.68 11.44 1.71
N ASP A 123 -7.00 11.38 1.97
CA ASP A 123 -7.97 10.92 0.97
C ASP A 123 -8.00 11.82 -0.27
N ALA A 124 -7.87 13.13 -0.09
CA ALA A 124 -7.82 14.08 -1.21
C ALA A 124 -6.58 13.83 -2.09
N LEU A 125 -5.41 13.70 -1.50
CA LEU A 125 -4.15 13.52 -2.24
C LEU A 125 -4.04 12.13 -2.88
N ILE A 126 -4.30 11.06 -2.11
CA ILE A 126 -4.11 9.69 -2.62
C ILE A 126 -5.15 9.32 -3.70
N SER A 127 -6.36 9.90 -3.63
CA SER A 127 -7.44 9.67 -4.59
C SER A 127 -7.47 10.69 -5.74
N SER A 128 -6.54 11.64 -5.75
CA SER A 128 -6.48 12.68 -6.79
C SER A 128 -6.39 12.07 -8.17
N LYS A 129 -7.24 12.56 -9.10
CA LYS A 129 -7.14 12.24 -10.53
C LYS A 129 -6.14 13.13 -11.25
N GLN A 130 -5.73 14.21 -10.62
CA GLN A 130 -4.70 15.11 -11.10
C GLN A 130 -3.34 14.53 -10.75
N ASP A 131 -2.39 14.61 -11.67
CA ASP A 131 -0.99 14.35 -11.39
C ASP A 131 -0.46 15.43 -10.44
N LEU A 132 0.39 15.05 -9.50
CA LEU A 132 0.99 15.96 -8.54
C LEU A 132 2.44 16.23 -8.96
N ASP A 133 2.61 16.93 -10.09
CA ASP A 133 3.94 17.15 -10.70
C ASP A 133 4.70 18.32 -10.05
N LYS A 134 3.98 19.22 -9.42
CA LYS A 134 4.53 20.42 -8.78
C LYS A 134 3.73 20.78 -7.52
N LYS A 135 4.35 21.63 -6.69
CA LYS A 135 3.77 22.08 -5.42
C LYS A 135 2.36 22.67 -5.58
N GLU A 136 2.12 23.42 -6.64
CA GLU A 136 0.83 24.05 -6.92
C GLU A 136 -0.29 23.01 -7.17
N ASP A 137 0.03 21.84 -7.70
CA ASP A 137 -0.93 20.77 -7.91
C ASP A 137 -1.39 20.20 -6.57
N VAL A 138 -0.44 19.94 -5.65
CA VAL A 138 -0.74 19.54 -4.27
C VAL A 138 -1.60 20.59 -3.58
N GLN A 139 -1.23 21.88 -3.70
CA GLN A 139 -1.98 23.00 -3.12
C GLN A 139 -3.41 23.04 -3.67
N SER A 140 -3.58 22.87 -4.99
CA SER A 140 -4.90 22.87 -5.63
C SER A 140 -5.80 21.76 -5.09
N VAL A 141 -5.26 20.54 -4.94
CA VAL A 141 -6.00 19.39 -4.37
C VAL A 141 -6.39 19.65 -2.93
N MET A 142 -5.46 20.15 -2.12
CA MET A 142 -5.70 20.48 -0.72
C MET A 142 -6.72 21.60 -0.54
N GLN A 143 -6.66 22.67 -1.38
CA GLN A 143 -7.65 23.76 -1.37
C GLN A 143 -9.04 23.24 -1.75
N ALA A 144 -9.15 22.38 -2.77
CA ALA A 144 -10.42 21.77 -3.16
C ALA A 144 -11.00 20.91 -2.04
N ALA A 145 -10.16 20.34 -1.16
CA ALA A 145 -10.56 19.61 0.04
C ALA A 145 -10.86 20.50 1.25
N GLY A 146 -10.79 21.84 1.09
CA GLY A 146 -11.17 22.81 2.10
C GLY A 146 -10.04 23.25 3.05
N PHE A 147 -8.77 23.04 2.66
CA PHE A 147 -7.62 23.48 3.46
C PHE A 147 -7.20 24.93 3.12
N ASP A 148 -6.86 25.69 4.14
CA ASP A 148 -6.21 26.99 4.01
C ASP A 148 -4.70 26.78 3.83
N MET A 149 -4.21 26.91 2.59
CA MET A 149 -2.81 26.64 2.28
C MET A 149 -1.86 27.64 2.92
N LYS A 150 -2.29 28.86 3.27
CA LYS A 150 -1.45 29.78 4.04
C LYS A 150 -1.15 29.23 5.44
N LYS A 151 -2.15 28.62 6.09
CA LYS A 151 -1.96 27.98 7.40
C LYS A 151 -1.10 26.73 7.28
N ILE A 152 -1.36 25.89 6.29
CA ILE A 152 -0.58 24.67 6.01
C ILE A 152 0.89 25.04 5.75
N ASP A 153 1.18 25.99 4.85
CA ASP A 153 2.56 26.39 4.53
C ASP A 153 3.27 27.06 5.72
N ALA A 154 2.52 27.82 6.56
CA ALA A 154 3.07 28.39 7.79
C ALA A 154 3.45 27.31 8.80
N ASP A 155 2.58 26.30 8.98
CA ASP A 155 2.87 25.16 9.85
C ASP A 155 4.07 24.34 9.36
N ILE A 156 4.14 24.05 8.05
CA ILE A 156 5.27 23.36 7.43
C ILE A 156 6.57 24.14 7.69
N THR A 157 6.56 25.45 7.46
CA THR A 157 7.74 26.32 7.70
C THR A 157 8.19 26.25 9.17
N GLN A 158 7.24 26.31 10.09
CA GLN A 158 7.52 26.26 11.53
C GLN A 158 8.07 24.91 11.99
N HIS A 159 7.63 23.81 11.37
CA HIS A 159 7.94 22.44 11.81
C HIS A 159 8.80 21.66 10.82
N GLN A 160 9.38 22.29 9.81
CA GLN A 160 10.14 21.65 8.74
C GLN A 160 11.17 20.64 9.25
N LYS A 161 11.95 21.03 10.26
CA LYS A 161 12.94 20.13 10.88
C LYS A 161 12.32 18.85 11.46
N GLN A 162 11.16 19.00 12.10
CA GLN A 162 10.45 17.85 12.69
C GLN A 162 9.91 16.93 11.59
N TYR A 163 9.31 17.52 10.55
CA TYR A 163 8.70 16.75 9.46
C TYR A 163 9.75 16.01 8.63
N SER A 164 10.86 16.69 8.30
CA SER A 164 11.97 16.03 7.58
C SER A 164 12.61 14.91 8.42
N ALA A 165 12.72 15.09 9.73
CA ALA A 165 13.22 14.02 10.60
C ALA A 165 12.31 12.79 10.66
N ILE A 166 10.99 12.98 10.57
CA ILE A 166 10.02 11.86 10.50
C ILE A 166 10.17 11.13 9.18
N VAL A 167 10.19 11.85 8.04
CA VAL A 167 10.40 11.25 6.72
C VAL A 167 11.73 10.49 6.66
N ALA A 168 12.82 11.08 7.16
CA ALA A 168 14.12 10.43 7.18
C ALA A 168 14.14 9.17 8.07
N ALA A 169 13.38 9.17 9.18
CA ALA A 169 13.23 7.99 10.02
C ALA A 169 12.45 6.88 9.30
N ASP A 170 11.35 7.23 8.62
CA ASP A 170 10.54 6.30 7.84
C ASP A 170 11.37 5.71 6.68
N GLU A 171 12.16 6.53 5.98
CA GLU A 171 13.07 6.08 4.93
C GLU A 171 14.16 5.14 5.47
N HIS A 172 14.78 5.48 6.59
CA HIS A 172 15.76 4.59 7.24
C HIS A 172 15.15 3.23 7.61
N GLU A 173 13.90 3.21 8.09
CA GLU A 173 13.19 1.96 8.38
C GLU A 173 13.03 1.10 7.13
N THR A 174 12.75 1.71 5.96
CA THR A 174 12.59 0.95 4.71
C THR A 174 13.87 0.23 4.31
N ASP A 175 15.03 0.86 4.53
CA ASP A 175 16.34 0.24 4.31
C ASP A 175 16.57 -0.95 5.27
N VAL A 176 16.30 -0.76 6.55
CA VAL A 176 16.45 -1.82 7.57
C VAL A 176 15.52 -3.01 7.27
N LEU A 177 14.31 -2.74 6.81
CA LEU A 177 13.32 -3.75 6.41
C LEU A 177 13.66 -4.41 5.07
N GLY A 178 14.54 -3.80 4.27
CA GLY A 178 14.93 -4.24 2.94
C GLY A 178 13.83 -4.05 1.91
N LEU A 179 12.96 -3.05 2.10
CA LEU A 179 11.94 -2.65 1.12
C LEU A 179 12.62 -2.10 -0.15
N LYS A 180 11.97 -2.23 -1.30
CA LYS A 180 12.57 -1.87 -2.60
C LYS A 180 11.82 -0.77 -3.34
N GLY A 181 10.76 -0.25 -2.75
CA GLY A 181 9.92 0.80 -3.32
C GLY A 181 8.53 0.81 -2.68
N THR A 182 7.75 1.78 -3.08
CA THR A 182 6.39 1.98 -2.60
C THR A 182 5.35 1.26 -3.49
N PRO A 183 4.26 0.73 -2.92
CA PRO A 183 4.05 0.61 -1.47
C PRO A 183 4.90 -0.49 -0.84
N GLY A 184 5.59 -0.17 0.26
CA GLY A 184 6.20 -1.15 1.15
C GLY A 184 5.19 -1.54 2.24
N VAL A 185 4.93 -2.83 2.42
CA VAL A 185 3.92 -3.31 3.37
C VAL A 185 4.51 -4.32 4.34
N VAL A 186 4.28 -4.09 5.63
CA VAL A 186 4.65 -5.01 6.70
C VAL A 186 3.41 -5.35 7.53
N ILE A 187 3.10 -6.63 7.71
CA ILE A 187 1.93 -7.10 8.47
C ILE A 187 2.41 -7.95 9.64
N ASN A 188 2.13 -7.53 10.88
CA ASN A 188 2.57 -8.19 12.11
C ASN A 188 4.04 -8.67 12.05
N GLY A 189 4.95 -7.76 11.60
CA GLY A 189 6.37 -8.06 11.51
C GLY A 189 6.78 -8.97 10.34
N LYS A 190 5.97 -9.10 9.31
CA LYS A 190 6.32 -9.82 8.08
C LYS A 190 6.27 -8.86 6.88
N VAL A 191 7.40 -8.64 6.22
CA VAL A 191 7.47 -7.86 4.96
C VAL A 191 6.73 -8.64 3.87
N VAL A 192 5.83 -7.95 3.19
CA VAL A 192 5.03 -8.51 2.08
C VAL A 192 5.67 -8.12 0.75
N SER A 193 5.92 -9.10 -0.11
CA SER A 193 6.49 -8.87 -1.44
C SER A 193 5.46 -9.12 -2.55
N GLY A 194 5.58 -8.38 -3.65
CA GLY A 194 4.76 -8.51 -4.85
C GLY A 194 3.41 -7.77 -4.74
N LYS A 195 2.65 -7.82 -5.83
CA LYS A 195 1.38 -7.10 -5.97
C LYS A 195 0.36 -7.55 -4.92
N ILE A 196 -0.32 -6.58 -4.31
CA ILE A 196 -1.36 -6.82 -3.31
C ILE A 196 -2.72 -6.41 -3.91
N ASP A 197 -3.55 -7.41 -4.19
CA ASP A 197 -4.99 -7.21 -4.42
C ASP A 197 -5.78 -7.40 -3.12
N TYR A 198 -7.08 -7.16 -3.17
CA TYR A 198 -7.93 -7.24 -1.97
C TYR A 198 -7.99 -8.65 -1.38
N ALA A 199 -8.15 -9.67 -2.21
CA ALA A 199 -8.24 -11.06 -1.75
C ALA A 199 -6.95 -11.48 -1.04
N ARG A 200 -5.80 -11.09 -1.58
CA ARG A 200 -4.51 -11.31 -0.96
C ARG A 200 -4.35 -10.55 0.35
N LEU A 201 -4.77 -9.28 0.41
CA LEU A 201 -4.70 -8.50 1.64
C LEU A 201 -5.49 -9.16 2.75
N VAL A 202 -6.70 -9.63 2.47
CA VAL A 202 -7.55 -10.39 3.41
C VAL A 202 -6.87 -11.69 3.85
N SER A 203 -6.26 -12.44 2.91
CA SER A 203 -5.53 -13.68 3.24
C SER A 203 -4.33 -13.40 4.16
N LEU A 204 -3.55 -12.36 3.88
CA LEU A 204 -2.39 -11.98 4.69
C LEU A 204 -2.79 -11.60 6.12
N VAL A 205 -3.90 -10.88 6.28
CA VAL A 205 -4.46 -10.52 7.59
C VAL A 205 -4.93 -11.78 8.34
N ALA A 206 -5.64 -12.69 7.66
CA ALA A 206 -6.08 -13.95 8.26
C ALA A 206 -4.89 -14.83 8.70
N ASP A 207 -3.82 -14.86 7.92
CA ASP A 207 -2.59 -15.60 8.26
C ASP A 207 -1.81 -14.95 9.40
N ALA A 208 -1.82 -13.62 9.49
CA ALA A 208 -1.18 -12.89 10.59
C ALA A 208 -1.84 -13.15 11.96
N ARG A 209 -3.13 -13.56 11.98
CA ARG A 209 -3.86 -13.93 13.20
C ARG A 209 -3.53 -15.32 13.73
N LYS A 210 -2.94 -16.19 12.90
CA LYS A 210 -2.63 -17.58 13.28
C LYS A 210 -1.29 -17.70 14.03
N HIS A 211 -0.50 -16.64 14.02
CA HIS A 211 0.90 -16.61 14.49
C HIS A 211 1.17 -15.38 15.36
#